data_67aa60e5c918d509c9099b74e85687b2
#
_entry.id   67aa60e5c918d509c9099b74e85687b2
#
_cell.length_a   1.000
_cell.length_b   1.000
_cell.length_c   1.000
_cell.angle_alpha   90.00
_cell.angle_beta   90.00
_cell.angle_gamma   90.00
#
_symmetry.space_group_name_H-M   'P 1'
#
loop_
_entity.id
_entity.type
_entity.pdbx_description
1 polymer ?
#
loop_
_entity_poly.entity_id
_entity_poly.type
_entity_poly.pdbx_seq_one_letter_code
_entity_poly.pdbx_strand_id
1 'polypeptide(L)'
;MVFSMFKIYGIKNCNSMKKAFDALQAKGIAYEFHDYKKQGIDAATLALWLKEMGADKVLNKKGTTWRKLTEAEQAHATSNQENLIETLIAQPSLIKRPVLQTPQGFVIGFDEATYQNLSA
;
A
#
# COMPACT_ATOMS: atom_id res chain seq x y z
N MET A 1 20.66 -5.24 19.17
CA MET A 1 20.19 -4.45 18.02
C MET A 1 18.72 -4.74 17.77
N VAL A 2 17.93 -3.71 17.60
CA VAL A 2 16.50 -3.86 17.34
C VAL A 2 16.25 -3.58 15.87
N PHE A 3 15.59 -4.54 15.19
CA PHE A 3 15.16 -4.37 13.81
C PHE A 3 13.66 -4.15 13.77
N SER A 4 13.23 -3.19 12.96
CA SER A 4 11.82 -3.08 12.69
C SER A 4 11.42 -4.18 11.70
N MET A 5 10.52 -5.05 12.15
CA MET A 5 9.93 -6.10 11.31
C MET A 5 8.69 -5.58 10.57
N PHE A 6 8.29 -4.35 10.85
CA PHE A 6 7.13 -3.72 10.26
C PHE A 6 7.57 -2.62 9.32
N LYS A 7 6.99 -2.60 8.14
CA LYS A 7 7.23 -1.54 7.16
C LYS A 7 5.89 -1.11 6.60
N ILE A 8 5.62 0.20 6.66
CA ILE A 8 4.36 0.75 6.19
C ILE A 8 4.63 1.61 4.97
N TYR A 9 3.86 1.36 3.90
CA TYR A 9 4.00 2.03 2.62
C TYR A 9 2.81 2.94 2.37
N GLY A 10 3.07 4.12 1.86
CA GLY A 10 2.00 5.04 1.50
C GLY A 10 2.49 6.45 1.23
N ILE A 11 1.62 7.40 1.53
CA ILE A 11 1.91 8.82 1.40
C ILE A 11 1.68 9.51 2.74
N LYS A 12 2.36 10.64 2.95
CA LYS A 12 2.40 11.29 4.25
C LYS A 12 1.06 11.89 4.70
N ASN A 13 0.36 12.57 3.80
CA ASN A 13 -0.85 13.32 4.13
C ASN A 13 -2.12 12.58 3.71
N CYS A 14 -2.49 11.55 4.50
CA CYS A 14 -3.65 10.71 4.23
C CYS A 14 -4.25 10.28 5.56
N ASN A 15 -5.59 10.38 5.70
CA ASN A 15 -6.27 10.02 6.94
C ASN A 15 -6.04 8.55 7.33
N SER A 16 -6.10 7.65 6.36
CA SER A 16 -5.85 6.23 6.62
C SER A 16 -4.43 5.98 7.11
N MET A 17 -3.46 6.72 6.56
CA MET A 17 -2.07 6.63 7.00
C MET A 17 -1.91 7.13 8.43
N LYS A 18 -2.55 8.26 8.75
CA LYS A 18 -2.49 8.81 10.11
C LYS A 18 -3.06 7.82 11.13
N LYS A 19 -4.20 7.23 10.82
CA LYS A 19 -4.82 6.23 11.70
C LYS A 19 -3.90 5.02 11.90
N ALA A 20 -3.24 4.58 10.85
CA ALA A 20 -2.30 3.46 10.91
C ALA A 20 -1.07 3.80 11.77
N PHE A 21 -0.48 4.98 11.57
CA PHE A 21 0.65 5.43 12.38
C PHE A 21 0.27 5.50 13.86
N ASP A 22 -0.88 6.11 14.15
CA ASP A 22 -1.36 6.25 15.52
C ASP A 22 -1.60 4.89 16.18
N ALA A 23 -2.17 3.94 15.43
CA ALA A 23 -2.42 2.60 15.95
C ALA A 23 -1.13 1.84 16.24
N LEU A 24 -0.13 1.93 15.37
CA LEU A 24 1.17 1.30 15.59
C LEU A 24 1.88 1.90 16.79
N GLN A 25 1.84 3.22 16.91
CA GLN A 25 2.46 3.93 18.05
C GLN A 25 1.77 3.56 19.37
N ALA A 26 0.45 3.49 19.36
CA ALA A 26 -0.31 3.13 20.56
C ALA A 26 0.03 1.73 21.06
N LYS A 27 0.42 0.82 20.16
CA LYS A 27 0.82 -0.54 20.53
C LYS A 27 2.31 -0.67 20.81
N GLY A 28 3.07 0.41 20.68
CA GLY A 28 4.52 0.37 20.87
C GLY A 28 5.25 -0.42 19.79
N ILE A 29 4.66 -0.56 18.61
CA ILE A 29 5.27 -1.28 17.49
C ILE A 29 6.15 -0.34 16.70
N ALA A 30 7.45 -0.67 16.62
CA ALA A 30 8.40 0.07 15.79
C ALA A 30 8.16 -0.27 14.31
N TYR A 31 8.21 0.73 13.45
CA TYR A 31 8.00 0.54 12.02
C TYR A 31 8.87 1.48 11.20
N GLU A 32 9.12 1.10 9.95
CA GLU A 32 9.77 1.93 8.95
C GLU A 32 8.69 2.45 7.99
N PHE A 33 8.74 3.75 7.68
CA PHE A 33 7.80 4.34 6.73
C PHE A 33 8.45 4.49 5.36
N HIS A 34 7.82 3.89 4.34
CA HIS A 34 8.21 4.03 2.94
C HIS A 34 7.25 5.00 2.26
N ASP A 35 7.74 6.20 1.97
CA ASP A 35 6.95 7.26 1.34
C ASP A 35 7.09 7.19 -0.17
N TYR A 36 5.99 6.90 -0.87
CA TYR A 36 5.98 6.80 -2.33
C TYR A 36 6.49 8.07 -3.01
N LYS A 37 6.21 9.23 -2.43
CA LYS A 37 6.63 10.51 -3.04
C LYS A 37 8.14 10.70 -2.99
N LYS A 38 8.80 10.14 -2.01
CA LYS A 38 10.25 10.26 -1.85
C LYS A 38 11.01 9.10 -2.46
N GLN A 39 10.47 7.90 -2.34
CA GLN A 39 11.18 6.68 -2.67
C GLN A 39 10.57 5.92 -3.85
N GLY A 40 9.38 6.32 -4.30
CA GLY A 40 8.65 5.59 -5.33
C GLY A 40 8.27 4.20 -4.91
N ILE A 41 8.06 3.31 -5.87
CA ILE A 41 7.79 1.90 -5.63
C ILE A 41 8.36 1.12 -6.82
N ASP A 42 8.95 -0.02 -6.56
CA ASP A 42 9.57 -0.82 -7.62
C ASP A 42 8.69 -1.98 -8.08
N ALA A 43 9.02 -2.50 -9.26
CA ALA A 43 8.27 -3.57 -9.89
C ALA A 43 8.28 -4.86 -9.07
N ALA A 44 9.42 -5.20 -8.46
CA ALA A 44 9.53 -6.44 -7.68
C ALA A 44 8.62 -6.43 -6.45
N THR A 45 8.55 -5.29 -5.76
CA THR A 45 7.66 -5.13 -4.61
C THR A 45 6.20 -5.25 -5.03
N LEU A 46 5.82 -4.60 -6.13
CA LEU A 46 4.46 -4.66 -6.65
C LEU A 46 4.09 -6.08 -7.11
N ALA A 47 5.00 -6.76 -7.77
CA ALA A 47 4.76 -8.15 -8.19
C ALA A 47 4.49 -9.05 -6.98
N LEU A 48 5.23 -8.86 -5.90
CA LEU A 48 5.00 -9.59 -4.66
C LEU A 48 3.63 -9.28 -4.07
N TRP A 49 3.26 -8.00 -3.99
CA TRP A 49 1.95 -7.61 -3.46
C TRP A 49 0.80 -8.18 -4.29
N LEU A 50 0.93 -8.15 -5.61
CA LEU A 50 -0.10 -8.70 -6.49
C LEU A 50 -0.23 -10.21 -6.33
N LYS A 51 0.88 -10.91 -6.11
CA LYS A 51 0.89 -12.34 -5.84
C LYS A 51 0.23 -12.66 -4.50
N GLU A 52 0.56 -11.90 -3.45
CA GLU A 52 0.10 -12.19 -2.09
C GLU A 52 -1.32 -11.70 -1.82
N MET A 53 -1.71 -10.57 -2.40
CA MET A 53 -2.98 -9.91 -2.08
C MET A 53 -3.97 -9.86 -3.25
N GLY A 54 -3.47 -9.86 -4.47
CA GLY A 54 -4.30 -9.77 -5.68
C GLY A 54 -4.56 -8.33 -6.12
N ALA A 55 -4.78 -8.17 -7.42
CA ALA A 55 -4.98 -6.86 -8.05
C ALA A 55 -6.21 -6.13 -7.48
N ASP A 56 -7.27 -6.85 -7.15
CA ASP A 56 -8.51 -6.24 -6.63
C ASP A 56 -8.28 -5.52 -5.31
N LYS A 57 -7.34 -6.01 -4.50
CA LYS A 57 -7.02 -5.37 -3.22
C LYS A 57 -5.98 -4.28 -3.35
N VAL A 58 -5.00 -4.47 -4.24
CA VAL A 58 -3.88 -3.53 -4.40
C VAL A 58 -4.30 -2.28 -5.15
N LEU A 59 -5.08 -2.41 -6.21
CA LEU A 59 -5.52 -1.30 -7.05
C LEU A 59 -6.75 -0.62 -6.44
N ASN A 60 -6.62 0.67 -6.13
CA ASN A 60 -7.72 1.46 -5.60
C ASN A 60 -8.53 2.11 -6.73
N LYS A 61 -9.65 1.49 -7.10
CA LYS A 61 -10.57 2.02 -8.11
C LYS A 61 -11.58 3.03 -7.57
N LYS A 62 -11.60 3.24 -6.26
CA LYS A 62 -12.55 4.16 -5.61
C LYS A 62 -12.02 5.58 -5.44
N GLY A 63 -10.71 5.76 -5.62
CA GLY A 63 -10.07 7.06 -5.44
C GLY A 63 -10.19 7.98 -6.64
N THR A 64 -9.86 9.25 -6.41
CA THR A 64 -9.92 10.27 -7.47
C THR A 64 -8.89 10.03 -8.58
N THR A 65 -7.74 9.49 -8.25
CA THR A 65 -6.70 9.21 -9.24
C THR A 65 -7.20 8.25 -10.32
N TRP A 66 -7.86 7.17 -9.91
CA TRP A 66 -8.46 6.21 -10.85
C TRP A 66 -9.54 6.87 -11.71
N ARG A 67 -10.42 7.67 -11.09
CA ARG A 67 -11.52 8.33 -11.81
C ARG A 67 -11.03 9.34 -12.84
N LYS A 68 -9.86 9.92 -12.64
CA LYS A 68 -9.27 10.87 -13.57
C LYS A 68 -8.58 10.21 -14.76
N LEU A 69 -8.35 8.91 -14.71
CA LEU A 69 -7.81 8.18 -15.85
C LEU A 69 -8.88 8.07 -16.95
N THR A 70 -8.43 8.14 -18.20
CA THR A 70 -9.32 7.88 -19.34
C THR A 70 -9.72 6.40 -19.37
N GLU A 71 -10.77 6.08 -20.10
CA GLU A 71 -11.16 4.67 -20.30
C GLU A 71 -10.01 3.85 -20.89
N ALA A 72 -9.27 4.43 -21.83
CA ALA A 72 -8.13 3.76 -22.44
C ALA A 72 -7.02 3.49 -21.41
N GLU A 73 -6.75 4.45 -20.54
CA GLU A 73 -5.76 4.29 -19.48
C GLU A 73 -6.19 3.23 -18.46
N GLN A 74 -7.46 3.24 -18.09
CA GLN A 74 -8.01 2.22 -17.18
C GLN A 74 -7.94 0.82 -17.80
N ALA A 75 -8.29 0.71 -19.08
CA ALA A 75 -8.22 -0.56 -19.81
C ALA A 75 -6.78 -1.06 -19.92
N HIS A 76 -5.82 -0.16 -20.17
CA HIS A 76 -4.40 -0.49 -20.21
C HIS A 76 -3.93 -1.04 -18.86
N ALA A 77 -4.28 -0.36 -17.77
CA ALA A 77 -3.87 -0.75 -16.44
C ALA A 77 -4.38 -2.14 -16.03
N THR A 78 -5.56 -2.52 -16.52
CA THR A 78 -6.20 -3.80 -16.15
C THR A 78 -6.06 -4.89 -17.19
N SER A 79 -5.30 -4.65 -18.25
CA SER A 79 -5.16 -5.61 -19.35
C SER A 79 -4.25 -6.80 -19.01
N ASN A 80 -3.20 -6.55 -18.24
CA ASN A 80 -2.30 -7.59 -17.76
C ASN A 80 -1.48 -7.07 -16.57
N GLN A 81 -0.76 -7.97 -15.90
CA GLN A 81 0.00 -7.60 -14.70
C GLN A 81 1.14 -6.62 -15.02
N GLU A 82 1.83 -6.82 -16.13
CA GLU A 82 2.95 -5.94 -16.51
C GLU A 82 2.48 -4.50 -16.68
N ASN A 83 1.35 -4.30 -17.37
CA ASN A 83 0.78 -2.97 -17.57
C ASN A 83 0.24 -2.37 -16.28
N LEU A 84 -0.30 -3.20 -15.39
CA LEU A 84 -0.74 -2.74 -14.08
C LEU A 84 0.45 -2.24 -13.25
N ILE A 85 1.53 -3.01 -13.20
CA ILE A 85 2.74 -2.62 -12.47
C ILE A 85 3.29 -1.31 -13.01
N GLU A 86 3.38 -1.16 -14.32
CA GLU A 86 3.84 0.07 -14.96
C GLU A 86 2.99 1.27 -14.52
N THR A 87 1.68 1.09 -14.53
CA THR A 87 0.73 2.14 -14.13
C THR A 87 0.89 2.52 -12.67
N LEU A 88 1.06 1.53 -11.79
CA LEU A 88 1.21 1.77 -10.36
C LEU A 88 2.55 2.45 -10.02
N ILE A 89 3.60 2.14 -10.76
CA ILE A 89 4.89 2.81 -10.59
C ILE A 89 4.77 4.29 -10.99
N ALA A 90 4.09 4.57 -12.11
CA ALA A 90 3.90 5.92 -12.60
C ALA A 90 2.99 6.74 -11.68
N GLN A 91 1.98 6.10 -11.07
CA GLN A 91 1.01 6.76 -10.20
C GLN A 91 0.75 5.95 -8.93
N PRO A 92 1.67 6.03 -7.94
CA PRO A 92 1.51 5.25 -6.69
C PRO A 92 0.26 5.59 -5.90
N SER A 93 -0.39 6.73 -6.18
CA SER A 93 -1.68 7.08 -5.56
C SER A 93 -2.79 6.07 -5.90
N LEU A 94 -2.59 5.27 -6.95
CA LEU A 94 -3.52 4.19 -7.32
C LEU A 94 -3.41 2.96 -6.41
N ILE A 95 -2.35 2.87 -5.62
CA ILE A 95 -2.18 1.77 -4.68
C ILE A 95 -3.01 2.05 -3.43
N LYS A 96 -3.78 1.08 -3.00
CA LYS A 96 -4.57 1.23 -1.76
C LYS A 96 -3.63 1.42 -0.57
N ARG A 97 -3.97 2.37 0.29
CA ARG A 97 -3.13 2.78 1.43
C ARG A 97 -3.82 2.52 2.76
N PRO A 98 -3.03 2.22 3.78
CA PRO A 98 -1.62 1.83 3.76
C PRO A 98 -1.42 0.39 3.34
N VAL A 99 -0.21 0.03 2.92
CA VAL A 99 0.22 -1.36 2.83
C VAL A 99 1.18 -1.59 3.99
N LEU A 100 0.84 -2.48 4.88
CA LEU A 100 1.64 -2.80 6.05
C LEU A 100 2.28 -4.18 5.89
N GLN A 101 3.60 -4.21 5.87
CA GLN A 101 4.36 -5.45 5.91
C GLN A 101 4.60 -5.82 7.36
N THR A 102 4.25 -7.04 7.74
CA THR A 102 4.44 -7.56 9.09
C THR A 102 5.21 -8.86 9.04
N PRO A 103 5.70 -9.37 10.18
CA PRO A 103 6.33 -10.70 10.19
C PRO A 103 5.41 -11.83 9.72
N GLN A 104 4.10 -11.64 9.77
CA GLN A 104 3.12 -12.65 9.38
C GLN A 104 2.53 -12.44 7.99
N GLY A 105 2.96 -11.39 7.26
CA GLY A 105 2.46 -11.09 5.92
C GLY A 105 2.04 -9.65 5.76
N PHE A 106 1.15 -9.38 4.80
CA PHE A 106 0.74 -8.03 4.47
C PHE A 106 -0.68 -7.74 4.94
N VAL A 107 -0.89 -6.48 5.37
CA VAL A 107 -2.22 -5.94 5.67
C VAL A 107 -2.42 -4.74 4.77
N ILE A 108 -3.50 -4.70 4.00
CA ILE A 108 -3.79 -3.59 3.09
C ILE A 108 -5.03 -2.83 3.52
N GLY A 109 -4.93 -1.50 3.46
CA GLY A 109 -5.96 -0.60 3.99
C GLY A 109 -5.88 -0.54 5.51
N PHE A 110 -6.61 0.41 6.08
CA PHE A 110 -6.68 0.51 7.53
C PHE A 110 -7.98 -0.10 8.04
N ASP A 111 -7.85 -1.04 8.96
CA ASP A 111 -8.97 -1.64 9.69
C ASP A 111 -8.57 -1.66 11.16
N GLU A 112 -9.36 -0.99 11.98
CA GLU A 112 -9.03 -0.82 13.40
C GLU A 112 -8.85 -2.16 14.12
N ALA A 113 -9.78 -3.09 13.90
CA ALA A 113 -9.71 -4.40 14.56
C ALA A 113 -8.45 -5.16 14.16
N THR A 114 -8.10 -5.15 12.88
CA THR A 114 -6.89 -5.81 12.39
C THR A 114 -5.64 -5.20 13.04
N TYR A 115 -5.57 -3.88 13.11
CA TYR A 115 -4.42 -3.22 13.72
C TYR A 115 -4.34 -3.46 15.22
N GLN A 116 -5.49 -3.55 15.91
CA GLN A 116 -5.51 -3.87 17.34
C GLN A 116 -5.01 -5.28 17.65
N ASN A 117 -5.14 -6.19 16.68
CA ASN A 117 -4.70 -7.58 16.84
C ASN A 117 -3.25 -7.81 16.43
N LEU A 118 -2.54 -6.78 15.99
CA LEU A 118 -1.13 -6.90 15.65
C LEU A 118 -0.29 -7.16 16.90
N SER A 119 0.75 -7.96 16.75
CA SER A 119 1.74 -8.16 17.80
C SER A 119 3.14 -7.94 17.24
N ALA A 120 3.98 -7.32 18.06
CA ALA A 120 5.35 -7.03 17.69
C ALA A 120 6.20 -8.30 17.56
#